data_8b38f4525fab33891dd20b5bb2ee90bf
#
_entry.id   8b38f4525fab33891dd20b5bb2ee90bf
#
_cell.length_a   1.000
_cell.length_b   1.000
_cell.length_c   1.000
_cell.angle_alpha   90.00
_cell.angle_beta   90.00
_cell.angle_gamma   90.00
#
_symmetry.space_group_name_H-M   'P 1'
#
loop_
_entity.id
_entity.type
_entity.pdbx_description
1 polymer ?
#
loop_
_entity_poly.entity_id
_entity_poly.type
_entity_poly.pdbx_seq_one_letter_code
_entity_poly.pdbx_strand_id
1 'polypeptide(L)'
;MFRFILTTMLLAAILGCGGDNADKYTQEGFVYFQQQKYDEAIASYEKAIKAEPRAAAAYNMIGMAYRFKFNQQGAPEFRQKEMAAFQKAVEIDPKNWVAMINLATDHYADGEKGKAAALFKKALELNPNHPEKAEIEKMIAAGEPKP
;
A
#
# COMPACT_ATOMS: atom_id res chain seq x y z
N MET A 1 30.15 19.25 51.68
CA MET A 1 30.59 18.76 50.35
C MET A 1 29.36 18.14 49.64
N PHE A 2 28.60 18.92 48.92
CA PHE A 2 27.46 18.43 48.10
C PHE A 2 27.90 18.38 46.65
N ARG A 3 28.03 17.20 46.11
CA ARG A 3 28.28 16.97 44.67
C ARG A 3 26.94 17.01 43.94
N PHE A 4 26.64 18.12 43.28
CA PHE A 4 25.56 18.19 42.29
C PHE A 4 25.94 17.36 41.06
N ILE A 5 25.29 16.20 40.89
CA ILE A 5 25.35 15.45 39.65
C ILE A 5 24.33 16.11 38.71
N LEU A 6 24.84 16.88 37.76
CA LEU A 6 24.07 17.47 36.69
C LEU A 6 23.81 16.37 35.66
N THR A 7 22.69 15.68 35.81
CA THR A 7 22.18 14.79 34.76
C THR A 7 21.63 15.65 33.65
N THR A 8 22.43 15.89 32.63
CA THR A 8 21.99 16.49 31.37
C THR A 8 21.09 15.49 30.69
N MET A 9 19.78 15.73 30.82
CA MET A 9 18.74 15.05 30.07
C MET A 9 18.83 15.52 28.62
N LEU A 10 19.59 14.76 27.80
CA LEU A 10 19.60 14.93 26.35
C LEU A 10 18.26 14.46 25.82
N LEU A 11 17.27 15.32 25.86
CA LEU A 11 16.00 15.11 25.19
C LEU A 11 16.27 15.26 23.69
N ALA A 12 16.56 14.13 23.05
CA ALA A 12 16.64 14.07 21.59
C ALA A 12 15.26 14.45 21.03
N ALA A 13 15.14 15.67 20.57
CA ALA A 13 14.04 16.13 19.76
C ALA A 13 14.10 15.40 18.40
N ILE A 14 13.58 14.16 18.35
CA ILE A 14 13.28 13.45 17.12
C ILE A 14 11.80 13.68 16.83
N LEU A 15 11.45 14.91 16.54
CA LEU A 15 10.10 15.30 16.15
C LEU A 15 10.22 16.30 14.99
N GLY A 16 9.94 15.83 13.78
CA GLY A 16 9.52 16.71 12.72
C GLY A 16 10.16 16.59 11.33
N CYS A 17 11.20 15.79 11.11
CA CYS A 17 11.83 15.71 9.77
C CYS A 17 11.48 14.44 8.97
N GLY A 18 10.69 13.52 9.51
CA GLY A 18 10.35 12.26 8.82
C GLY A 18 9.30 12.44 7.74
N GLY A 19 8.24 13.18 8.03
CA GLY A 19 7.11 13.38 7.12
C GLY A 19 7.51 14.08 5.82
N ASP A 20 8.22 15.19 5.91
CA ASP A 20 8.66 15.96 4.73
C ASP A 20 9.54 15.12 3.79
N ASN A 21 10.37 14.25 4.34
CA ASN A 21 11.21 13.36 3.55
C ASN A 21 10.39 12.20 2.92
N ALA A 22 9.41 11.63 3.64
CA ALA A 22 8.56 10.57 3.11
C ALA A 22 7.72 11.08 1.94
N ASP A 23 7.10 12.25 2.07
CA ASP A 23 6.32 12.88 1.01
C ASP A 23 7.18 13.17 -0.23
N LYS A 24 8.37 13.73 -0.03
CA LYS A 24 9.32 13.98 -1.11
C LYS A 24 9.66 12.70 -1.88
N TYR A 25 10.01 11.62 -1.17
CA TYR A 25 10.35 10.36 -1.82
C TYR A 25 9.14 9.69 -2.47
N THR A 26 7.94 9.83 -1.90
CA THR A 26 6.70 9.36 -2.51
C THR A 26 6.44 10.09 -3.82
N GLN A 27 6.65 11.40 -3.86
CA GLN A 27 6.49 12.21 -5.06
C GLN A 27 7.54 11.89 -6.13
N GLU A 28 8.81 11.71 -5.74
CA GLU A 28 9.87 11.25 -6.63
C GLU A 28 9.52 9.89 -7.26
N GLY A 29 9.08 8.93 -6.44
CA GLY A 29 8.63 7.62 -6.90
C GLY A 29 7.46 7.71 -7.88
N PHE A 30 6.51 8.60 -7.63
CA PHE A 30 5.39 8.83 -8.55
C PHE A 30 5.85 9.38 -9.91
N VAL A 31 6.81 10.29 -9.93
CA VAL A 31 7.42 10.79 -11.19
C VAL A 31 8.07 9.66 -11.98
N TYR A 32 8.86 8.80 -11.32
CA TYR A 32 9.44 7.62 -11.97
C TYR A 32 8.37 6.65 -12.47
N PHE A 33 7.32 6.41 -11.67
CA PHE A 33 6.20 5.56 -12.06
C PHE A 33 5.52 6.04 -13.34
N GLN A 34 5.25 7.34 -13.46
CA GLN A 34 4.68 7.94 -14.68
C GLN A 34 5.61 7.79 -15.90
N GLN A 35 6.92 7.75 -15.68
CA GLN A 35 7.92 7.48 -16.72
C GLN A 35 8.09 5.98 -17.02
N GLN A 36 7.29 5.11 -16.40
CA GLN A 36 7.39 3.65 -16.48
C GLN A 36 8.73 3.08 -15.99
N LYS A 37 9.47 3.86 -15.20
CA LYS A 37 10.70 3.47 -14.52
C LYS A 37 10.35 2.83 -13.18
N TYR A 38 9.83 1.60 -13.24
CA TYR A 38 9.22 0.96 -12.06
C TYR A 38 10.26 0.58 -11.00
N ASP A 39 11.50 0.27 -11.36
CA ASP A 39 12.56 -0.04 -10.40
C ASP A 39 12.98 1.21 -9.62
N GLU A 40 13.15 2.34 -10.31
CA GLU A 40 13.46 3.61 -9.68
C GLU A 40 12.28 4.12 -8.82
N ALA A 41 11.05 3.89 -9.29
CA ALA A 41 9.86 4.22 -8.52
C ALA A 41 9.82 3.43 -7.20
N ILE A 42 10.03 2.11 -7.26
CA ILE A 42 10.09 1.23 -6.07
C ILE A 42 11.19 1.70 -5.13
N ALA A 43 12.40 1.97 -5.62
CA ALA A 43 13.50 2.44 -4.80
C ALA A 43 13.19 3.78 -4.08
N SER A 44 12.45 4.70 -4.72
CA SER A 44 12.03 5.95 -4.10
C SER A 44 10.93 5.73 -3.07
N TYR A 45 9.94 4.85 -3.34
CA TYR A 45 8.92 4.49 -2.35
C TYR A 45 9.52 3.75 -1.14
N GLU A 46 10.54 2.92 -1.32
CA GLU A 46 11.27 2.28 -0.21
C GLU A 46 11.99 3.32 0.66
N LYS A 47 12.55 4.39 0.08
CA LYS A 47 13.08 5.52 0.86
C LYS A 47 11.97 6.23 1.65
N ALA A 48 10.78 6.39 1.06
CA ALA A 48 9.63 6.95 1.76
C ALA A 48 9.24 6.09 2.97
N ILE A 49 9.16 4.77 2.80
CA ILE A 49 8.88 3.80 3.88
C ILE A 49 9.97 3.82 4.95
N LYS A 50 11.23 3.98 4.57
CA LYS A 50 12.34 4.09 5.53
C LYS A 50 12.23 5.36 6.37
N ALA A 51 11.77 6.46 5.79
CA ALA A 51 11.52 7.71 6.50
C ALA A 51 10.25 7.63 7.36
N GLU A 52 9.18 7.00 6.84
CA GLU A 52 7.91 6.78 7.53
C GLU A 52 7.43 5.34 7.33
N PRO A 53 7.71 4.43 8.28
CA PRO A 53 7.34 3.01 8.17
C PRO A 53 5.83 2.73 8.07
N ARG A 54 4.99 3.71 8.39
CA ARG A 54 3.53 3.62 8.30
C ARG A 54 2.94 4.34 7.07
N ALA A 55 3.75 4.66 6.08
CA ALA A 55 3.32 5.27 4.82
C ALA A 55 2.53 4.26 3.95
N ALA A 56 1.26 4.00 4.29
CA ALA A 56 0.39 3.04 3.57
C ALA A 56 0.30 3.36 2.07
N ALA A 57 0.29 4.64 1.69
CA ALA A 57 0.28 5.06 0.30
C ALA A 57 1.52 4.59 -0.47
N ALA A 58 2.72 4.65 0.14
CA ALA A 58 3.94 4.18 -0.50
C ALA A 58 3.91 2.67 -0.75
N TYR A 59 3.40 1.88 0.21
CA TYR A 59 3.20 0.44 0.00
C TYR A 59 2.21 0.16 -1.14
N ASN A 60 1.09 0.89 -1.21
CA ASN A 60 0.14 0.74 -2.32
C ASN A 60 0.81 1.06 -3.67
N MET A 61 1.64 2.10 -3.75
CA MET A 61 2.34 2.46 -4.98
C MET A 61 3.42 1.44 -5.36
N ILE A 62 4.09 0.81 -4.39
CA ILE A 62 5.00 -0.33 -4.65
C ILE A 62 4.21 -1.50 -5.25
N GLY A 63 3.05 -1.83 -4.70
CA GLY A 63 2.17 -2.86 -5.26
C GLY A 63 1.82 -2.58 -6.71
N MET A 64 1.42 -1.34 -7.01
CA MET A 64 1.14 -0.91 -8.39
C MET A 64 2.36 -1.06 -9.31
N ALA A 65 3.55 -0.67 -8.86
CA ALA A 65 4.78 -0.81 -9.66
C ALA A 65 5.09 -2.28 -9.96
N TYR A 66 4.94 -3.18 -8.97
CA TYR A 66 5.11 -4.62 -9.20
C TYR A 66 4.04 -5.21 -10.11
N ARG A 67 2.78 -4.73 -10.06
CA ARG A 67 1.72 -5.12 -11.01
C ARG A 67 2.12 -4.83 -12.45
N PHE A 68 2.64 -3.63 -12.71
CA PHE A 68 3.11 -3.28 -14.05
C PHE A 68 4.32 -4.11 -14.48
N LYS A 69 5.26 -4.39 -13.58
CA LYS A 69 6.38 -5.29 -13.86
C LYS A 69 5.90 -6.72 -14.16
N PHE A 70 4.94 -7.23 -13.39
CA PHE A 70 4.33 -8.54 -13.65
C PHE A 70 3.67 -8.59 -15.04
N ASN A 71 2.88 -7.57 -15.39
CA ASN A 71 2.21 -7.49 -16.68
C ASN A 71 3.19 -7.41 -17.86
N GLN A 72 4.37 -6.82 -17.66
CA GLN A 72 5.39 -6.71 -18.69
C GLN A 72 6.23 -7.98 -18.85
N GLN A 73 6.52 -8.68 -17.76
CA GLN A 73 7.54 -9.73 -17.73
C GLN A 73 6.97 -11.13 -17.42
N GLY A 74 5.74 -11.19 -16.85
CA GLY A 74 5.08 -12.45 -16.49
C GLY A 74 5.75 -13.21 -15.34
N ALA A 75 6.72 -12.61 -14.65
CA ALA A 75 7.50 -13.28 -13.62
C ALA A 75 6.72 -13.40 -12.30
N PRO A 76 6.46 -14.63 -11.79
CA PRO A 76 5.59 -14.86 -10.63
C PRO A 76 6.05 -14.14 -9.34
N GLU A 77 7.32 -13.88 -9.19
CA GLU A 77 7.87 -13.15 -8.05
C GLU A 77 7.34 -11.72 -7.95
N PHE A 78 7.01 -11.07 -9.09
CA PHE A 78 6.42 -9.73 -9.07
C PHE A 78 4.98 -9.78 -8.59
N ARG A 79 4.23 -10.82 -8.94
CA ARG A 79 2.89 -11.04 -8.42
C ARG A 79 2.87 -11.21 -6.90
N GLN A 80 3.82 -11.98 -6.36
CA GLN A 80 3.94 -12.16 -4.92
C GLN A 80 4.28 -10.84 -4.20
N LYS A 81 5.22 -10.05 -4.76
CA LYS A 81 5.60 -8.75 -4.19
C LYS A 81 4.47 -7.72 -4.28
N GLU A 82 3.72 -7.72 -5.37
CA GLU A 82 2.52 -6.91 -5.57
C GLU A 82 1.51 -7.15 -4.44
N MET A 83 1.08 -8.40 -4.27
CA MET A 83 0.11 -8.77 -3.24
C MET A 83 0.60 -8.46 -1.82
N ALA A 84 1.86 -8.75 -1.53
CA ALA A 84 2.46 -8.44 -0.22
C ALA A 84 2.46 -6.94 0.07
N ALA A 85 2.70 -6.10 -0.93
CA ALA A 85 2.69 -4.65 -0.78
C ALA A 85 1.28 -4.12 -0.55
N PHE A 86 0.27 -4.58 -1.29
CA PHE A 86 -1.12 -4.19 -1.06
C PHE A 86 -1.62 -4.68 0.30
N GLN A 87 -1.30 -5.92 0.68
CA GLN A 87 -1.63 -6.44 2.01
C GLN A 87 -1.05 -5.55 3.11
N LYS A 88 0.21 -5.14 2.97
CA LYS A 88 0.86 -4.25 3.93
C LYS A 88 0.21 -2.88 4.01
N ALA A 89 -0.21 -2.31 2.88
CA ALA A 89 -0.94 -1.06 2.84
C ALA A 89 -2.27 -1.15 3.62
N VAL A 90 -3.04 -2.23 3.45
CA VAL A 90 -4.30 -2.48 4.17
C VAL A 90 -4.08 -2.73 5.67
N GLU A 91 -3.00 -3.41 6.05
CA GLU A 91 -2.63 -3.61 7.46
C GLU A 91 -2.31 -2.29 8.17
N ILE A 92 -1.59 -1.40 7.49
CA ILE A 92 -1.18 -0.10 8.04
C ILE A 92 -2.37 0.85 8.13
N ASP A 93 -3.17 0.91 7.08
CA ASP A 93 -4.39 1.73 7.00
C ASP A 93 -5.60 0.87 6.60
N PRO A 94 -6.35 0.37 7.60
CA PRO A 94 -7.58 -0.40 7.37
C PRO A 94 -8.74 0.40 6.76
N LYS A 95 -8.54 1.67 6.43
CA LYS A 95 -9.50 2.51 5.68
C LYS A 95 -9.03 2.81 4.25
N ASN A 96 -7.89 2.31 3.86
CA ASN A 96 -7.38 2.46 2.50
C ASN A 96 -8.16 1.57 1.51
N TRP A 97 -9.33 2.06 1.10
CA TRP A 97 -10.20 1.34 0.17
C TRP A 97 -9.52 1.09 -1.19
N VAL A 98 -8.58 1.94 -1.62
CA VAL A 98 -7.82 1.75 -2.87
C VAL A 98 -6.95 0.50 -2.78
N ALA A 99 -6.18 0.37 -1.72
CA ALA A 99 -5.36 -0.82 -1.50
C ALA A 99 -6.21 -2.09 -1.34
N MET A 100 -7.39 -1.98 -0.70
CA MET A 100 -8.34 -3.10 -0.58
C MET A 100 -8.85 -3.56 -1.96
N ILE A 101 -9.24 -2.63 -2.84
CA ILE A 101 -9.69 -2.97 -4.20
C ILE A 101 -8.56 -3.64 -4.97
N ASN A 102 -7.34 -3.11 -4.90
CA ASN A 102 -6.19 -3.69 -5.56
C ASN A 102 -5.94 -5.13 -5.09
N LEU A 103 -5.91 -5.36 -3.78
CA LEU A 103 -5.70 -6.68 -3.18
C LEU A 103 -6.87 -7.63 -3.52
N ALA A 104 -8.10 -7.13 -3.49
CA ALA A 104 -9.28 -7.91 -3.84
C ALA A 104 -9.25 -8.36 -5.31
N THR A 105 -8.83 -7.48 -6.20
CA THR A 105 -8.65 -7.79 -7.63
C THR A 105 -7.64 -8.91 -7.82
N ASP A 106 -6.55 -8.88 -7.04
CA ASP A 106 -5.53 -9.93 -7.08
C ASP A 106 -6.06 -11.27 -6.59
N HIS A 107 -6.74 -11.30 -5.45
CA HIS A 107 -7.39 -12.52 -4.95
C HIS A 107 -8.44 -13.05 -5.92
N TYR A 108 -9.21 -12.16 -6.58
CA TYR A 108 -10.20 -12.58 -7.56
C TYR A 108 -9.54 -13.25 -8.78
N ALA A 109 -8.46 -12.66 -9.30
CA ALA A 109 -7.69 -13.20 -10.42
C ALA A 109 -7.05 -14.56 -10.08
N ASP A 110 -6.61 -14.74 -8.83
CA ASP A 110 -6.04 -16.00 -8.34
C ASP A 110 -7.11 -17.05 -7.97
N GLY A 111 -8.41 -16.75 -8.22
CA GLY A 111 -9.53 -17.67 -7.94
C GLY A 111 -9.99 -17.68 -6.49
N GLU A 112 -9.38 -16.91 -5.61
CA GLU A 112 -9.73 -16.77 -4.19
C GLU A 112 -10.94 -15.85 -3.97
N LYS A 113 -12.04 -16.15 -4.70
CA LYS A 113 -13.20 -15.25 -4.82
C LYS A 113 -13.84 -14.87 -3.49
N GLY A 114 -13.85 -15.75 -2.51
CA GLY A 114 -14.37 -15.46 -1.17
C GLY A 114 -13.57 -14.39 -0.43
N LYS A 115 -12.23 -14.43 -0.52
CA LYS A 115 -11.35 -13.39 0.04
C LYS A 115 -11.55 -12.05 -0.69
N ALA A 116 -11.64 -12.11 -2.03
CA ALA A 116 -11.90 -10.94 -2.84
C ALA A 116 -13.22 -10.27 -2.47
N ALA A 117 -14.31 -11.03 -2.35
CA ALA A 117 -15.63 -10.53 -1.99
C ALA A 117 -15.64 -9.81 -0.63
N ALA A 118 -14.94 -10.34 0.37
CA ALA A 118 -14.85 -9.71 1.69
C ALA A 118 -14.14 -8.34 1.63
N LEU A 119 -13.06 -8.24 0.88
CA LEU A 119 -12.31 -6.99 0.71
C LEU A 119 -13.08 -5.97 -0.13
N PHE A 120 -13.72 -6.40 -1.23
CA PHE A 120 -14.55 -5.53 -2.06
C PHE A 120 -15.73 -4.94 -1.28
N LYS A 121 -16.45 -5.75 -0.47
CA LYS A 121 -17.53 -5.26 0.39
C LYS A 121 -17.03 -4.13 1.30
N LYS A 122 -15.93 -4.38 2.02
CA LYS A 122 -15.35 -3.38 2.91
C LYS A 122 -14.89 -2.12 2.16
N ALA A 123 -14.33 -2.25 0.99
CA ALA A 123 -13.94 -1.12 0.16
C ALA A 123 -15.14 -0.28 -0.29
N LEU A 124 -16.26 -0.92 -0.70
CA LEU A 124 -17.50 -0.22 -1.06
C LEU A 124 -18.22 0.41 0.14
N GLU A 125 -18.10 -0.15 1.34
CA GLU A 125 -18.57 0.50 2.57
C GLU A 125 -17.83 1.81 2.83
N LEU A 126 -16.52 1.84 2.55
CA LEU A 126 -15.68 3.03 2.71
C LEU A 126 -15.83 4.04 1.56
N ASN A 127 -16.12 3.56 0.36
CA ASN A 127 -16.37 4.38 -0.83
C ASN A 127 -17.61 3.92 -1.60
N PRO A 128 -18.84 4.27 -1.12
CA PRO A 128 -20.08 3.82 -1.73
C PRO A 128 -20.34 4.31 -3.15
N ASN A 129 -19.65 5.38 -3.55
CA ASN A 129 -19.79 6.01 -4.86
C ASN A 129 -18.64 5.64 -5.82
N HIS A 130 -18.01 4.47 -5.62
CA HIS A 130 -16.94 4.01 -6.51
C HIS A 130 -17.46 3.91 -7.95
N PRO A 131 -16.76 4.45 -8.95
CA PRO A 131 -17.23 4.48 -10.35
C PRO A 131 -17.48 3.07 -10.93
N GLU A 132 -16.71 2.07 -10.50
CA GLU A 132 -16.84 0.68 -10.95
C GLU A 132 -17.68 -0.17 -9.98
N LYS A 133 -18.50 0.45 -9.13
CA LYS A 133 -19.31 -0.26 -8.12
C LYS A 133 -20.08 -1.44 -8.69
N ALA A 134 -20.77 -1.25 -9.81
CA ALA A 134 -21.59 -2.31 -10.41
C ALA A 134 -20.78 -3.54 -10.82
N GLU A 135 -19.53 -3.35 -11.28
CA GLU A 135 -18.63 -4.46 -11.61
C GLU A 135 -18.09 -5.15 -10.37
N ILE A 136 -17.73 -4.37 -9.37
CA ILE A 136 -17.29 -4.88 -8.06
C ILE A 136 -18.40 -5.70 -7.41
N GLU A 137 -19.66 -5.27 -7.45
CA GLU A 137 -20.81 -6.03 -6.92
C GLU A 137 -20.99 -7.38 -7.63
N LYS A 138 -20.75 -7.48 -8.93
CA LYS A 138 -20.74 -8.77 -9.63
C LYS A 138 -19.61 -9.69 -9.14
N MET A 139 -18.43 -9.13 -8.91
CA MET A 139 -17.31 -9.91 -8.37
C MET A 139 -17.59 -10.38 -6.95
N ILE A 140 -18.25 -9.57 -6.14
CA ILE A 140 -18.71 -9.96 -4.79
C ILE A 140 -19.67 -11.12 -4.89
N ALA A 141 -20.72 -11.02 -5.72
CA ALA A 141 -21.71 -12.09 -5.89
C ALA A 141 -21.08 -13.41 -6.40
N ALA A 142 -20.04 -13.33 -7.21
CA ALA A 142 -19.30 -14.50 -7.68
C ALA A 142 -18.46 -15.18 -6.58
N GLY A 143 -18.17 -14.48 -5.48
CA GLY A 143 -17.41 -14.98 -4.35
C GLY A 143 -18.26 -15.45 -3.17
N GLU A 144 -19.58 -15.23 -3.21
CA GLU A 144 -20.48 -15.67 -2.16
C GLU A 144 -20.86 -17.16 -2.35
N PRO A 145 -21.05 -17.89 -1.23
CA PRO A 145 -21.58 -19.25 -1.32
C PRO A 145 -22.97 -19.21 -1.96
N LYS A 146 -23.20 -20.07 -2.93
CA LYS A 146 -24.54 -20.24 -3.50
C LYS A 146 -25.47 -20.86 -2.44
N PRO A 147 -26.72 -20.39 -2.35
CA PRO A 147 -27.69 -20.94 -1.41
C PRO A 147 -28.01 -22.43 -1.65
#